data_4e2f514ef766535d51bd2bc4b37b5771
#
_entry.id   4e2f514ef766535d51bd2bc4b37b5771
#
_cell.length_a   1.000
_cell.length_b   1.000
_cell.length_c   1.000
_cell.angle_alpha   90.00
_cell.angle_beta   90.00
_cell.angle_gamma   90.00
#
_symmetry.space_group_name_H-M   'P 1'
#
loop_
_entity.id
_entity.type
_entity.pdbx_description
1 polymer ?
#
loop_
_entity_poly.entity_id
_entity_poly.type
_entity_poly.pdbx_seq_one_letter_code
_entity_poly.pdbx_strand_id
1 'polypeptide(L)'
;MVEAVMLWNEPNNLSHWDFKIDPDWKLFGDMATAAARAIRQVNPEMKIVLGGISPIDPNFIQLMGSYGVLDAVDIIALHGFPLDWNHWKIHEWPEKVAEIRSVSNKPIWISEAGASSFGAEEIQVFGLQKTAELLLPIVERVHWYSLFDLPATWTATTRHKESEGSAYYRHYYMGLVREDGTPKLAASRFPQGLGICQWLHFEDPRLDCGVEWLRRLGVRYLRTGISWADSFRPNAQAWFDRQMSALEEFETTLTLCFTPEHLGLVPHYASPPKHAEDFAQFARWAVGRYGMPKPKCSTTIAATAGSNGNCSDGQHEYRSGERRTKSSAAPVEVGAEE
;
A
#
# COMPACT_ATOMS: atom_id res chain seq x y z
N MET A 1 -1.73 -9.19 -13.94
CA MET A 1 -3.20 -9.03 -14.07
C MET A 1 -3.77 -8.60 -12.73
N VAL A 2 -4.68 -7.61 -12.68
CA VAL A 2 -5.38 -7.24 -11.44
C VAL A 2 -6.36 -8.35 -11.06
N GLU A 3 -6.11 -8.99 -9.93
CA GLU A 3 -6.93 -10.08 -9.39
C GLU A 3 -7.92 -9.58 -8.35
N ALA A 4 -7.50 -8.59 -7.57
CA ALA A 4 -8.29 -8.02 -6.50
C ALA A 4 -8.08 -6.51 -6.39
N VAL A 5 -9.08 -5.82 -5.90
CA VAL A 5 -9.01 -4.39 -5.58
C VAL A 5 -9.19 -4.21 -4.09
N MET A 6 -8.25 -3.53 -3.45
CA MET A 6 -8.30 -3.21 -2.04
C MET A 6 -8.83 -1.79 -1.85
N LEU A 7 -9.91 -1.67 -1.10
CA LEU A 7 -10.54 -0.39 -0.76
C LEU A 7 -9.84 0.22 0.44
N TRP A 8 -9.09 1.27 0.17
CA TRP A 8 -8.28 2.02 1.12
C TRP A 8 -7.06 1.27 1.66
N ASN A 9 -6.27 1.98 2.49
CA ASN A 9 -5.15 1.47 3.26
C ASN A 9 -5.34 1.87 4.71
N GLU A 10 -5.29 0.93 5.64
CA GLU A 10 -5.36 1.13 7.10
C GLU A 10 -6.45 2.13 7.55
N PRO A 11 -7.73 1.84 7.24
CA PRO A 11 -8.81 2.81 7.52
C PRO A 11 -9.04 3.08 9.01
N ASN A 12 -8.54 2.21 9.89
CA ASN A 12 -8.59 2.39 11.34
C ASN A 12 -7.29 2.97 11.92
N ASN A 13 -6.37 3.43 11.06
CA ASN A 13 -5.16 4.14 11.45
C ASN A 13 -5.29 5.62 11.13
N LEU A 14 -5.06 6.48 12.13
CA LEU A 14 -5.23 7.94 12.02
C LEU A 14 -4.32 8.57 10.94
N SER A 15 -3.20 7.95 10.61
CA SER A 15 -2.32 8.44 9.54
C SER A 15 -2.88 8.23 8.14
N HIS A 16 -3.81 7.28 7.95
CA HIS A 16 -4.39 6.93 6.66
C HIS A 16 -5.86 7.30 6.52
N TRP A 17 -6.60 7.39 7.62
CA TRP A 17 -7.97 7.88 7.66
C TRP A 17 -8.16 8.77 8.89
N ASP A 18 -8.53 10.02 8.67
CA ASP A 18 -8.70 10.98 9.76
C ASP A 18 -10.02 10.74 10.50
N PHE A 19 -10.06 9.71 11.34
CA PHE A 19 -11.23 9.38 12.14
C PHE A 19 -11.52 10.40 13.26
N LYS A 20 -10.74 11.46 13.43
CA LYS A 20 -11.15 12.62 14.22
C LYS A 20 -12.23 13.44 13.53
N ILE A 21 -12.33 13.31 12.19
CA ILE A 21 -13.37 13.91 11.38
C ILE A 21 -14.55 12.95 11.19
N ASP A 22 -14.26 11.63 11.18
CA ASP A 22 -15.24 10.54 11.03
C ASP A 22 -15.12 9.56 12.21
N PRO A 23 -15.51 9.97 13.43
CA PRO A 23 -15.19 9.25 14.67
C PRO A 23 -15.90 7.89 14.80
N ASP A 24 -16.95 7.68 14.06
CA ASP A 24 -17.69 6.42 13.98
C ASP A 24 -17.46 5.64 12.68
N TRP A 25 -16.51 6.10 11.81
CA TRP A 25 -16.24 5.52 10.48
C TRP A 25 -17.47 5.38 9.58
N LYS A 26 -18.49 6.19 9.78
CA LYS A 26 -19.70 6.15 8.95
C LYS A 26 -19.43 6.59 7.52
N LEU A 27 -18.63 7.65 7.34
CA LEU A 27 -18.22 8.13 6.02
C LEU A 27 -17.36 7.09 5.30
N PHE A 28 -16.47 6.41 6.03
CA PHE A 28 -15.70 5.29 5.49
C PHE A 28 -16.60 4.15 5.03
N GLY A 29 -17.55 3.73 5.85
CA GLY A 29 -18.51 2.66 5.53
C GLY A 29 -19.33 2.98 4.29
N ASP A 30 -19.85 4.21 4.17
CA ASP A 30 -20.61 4.67 3.02
C ASP A 30 -19.75 4.69 1.75
N MET A 31 -18.52 5.20 1.84
CA MET A 31 -17.56 5.24 0.74
C MET A 31 -17.18 3.82 0.26
N ALA A 32 -16.84 2.93 1.19
CA ALA A 32 -16.46 1.55 0.86
C ALA A 32 -17.61 0.79 0.18
N THR A 33 -18.84 0.95 0.69
CA THR A 33 -20.04 0.32 0.11
C THR A 33 -20.36 0.87 -1.27
N ALA A 34 -20.27 2.20 -1.46
CA ALA A 34 -20.50 2.83 -2.76
C ALA A 34 -19.45 2.38 -3.79
N ALA A 35 -18.17 2.33 -3.40
CA ALA A 35 -17.08 1.86 -4.25
C ALA A 35 -17.26 0.38 -4.64
N ALA A 36 -17.56 -0.49 -3.67
CA ALA A 36 -17.81 -1.91 -3.94
C ALA A 36 -18.97 -2.11 -4.94
N ARG A 37 -20.05 -1.37 -4.78
CA ARG A 37 -21.18 -1.40 -5.73
C ARG A 37 -20.76 -0.96 -7.13
N ALA A 38 -20.00 0.14 -7.23
CA ALA A 38 -19.53 0.66 -8.51
C ALA A 38 -18.56 -0.32 -9.22
N ILE A 39 -17.70 -1.01 -8.46
CA ILE A 39 -16.82 -2.07 -8.96
C ILE A 39 -17.63 -3.23 -9.51
N ARG A 40 -18.62 -3.74 -8.75
CA ARG A 40 -19.47 -4.86 -9.20
C ARG A 40 -20.26 -4.58 -10.48
N GLN A 41 -20.62 -3.31 -10.74
CA GLN A 41 -21.27 -2.91 -11.99
C GLN A 41 -20.37 -3.05 -13.21
N VAL A 42 -19.05 -2.94 -13.04
CA VAL A 42 -18.05 -3.02 -14.12
C VAL A 42 -17.50 -4.43 -14.27
N ASN A 43 -17.14 -5.05 -13.15
CA ASN A 43 -16.63 -6.40 -13.09
C ASN A 43 -17.22 -7.14 -11.88
N PRO A 44 -18.30 -7.95 -12.08
CA PRO A 44 -18.93 -8.71 -11.01
C PRO A 44 -18.01 -9.72 -10.33
N GLU A 45 -16.98 -10.23 -11.04
CA GLU A 45 -16.05 -11.25 -10.54
C GLU A 45 -14.82 -10.64 -9.83
N MET A 46 -14.67 -9.31 -9.83
CA MET A 46 -13.54 -8.66 -9.17
C MET A 46 -13.58 -8.92 -7.67
N LYS A 47 -12.52 -9.50 -7.12
CA LYS A 47 -12.39 -9.64 -5.67
C LYS A 47 -12.20 -8.27 -5.01
N ILE A 48 -13.00 -7.99 -4.00
CA ILE A 48 -12.96 -6.73 -3.26
C ILE A 48 -12.42 -7.01 -1.86
N VAL A 49 -11.37 -6.31 -1.49
CA VAL A 49 -10.65 -6.46 -0.23
C VAL A 49 -10.92 -5.24 0.65
N LEU A 50 -11.37 -5.46 1.88
CA LEU A 50 -11.40 -4.42 2.90
C LEU A 50 -9.96 -4.18 3.37
N GLY A 51 -9.46 -2.95 3.20
CA GLY A 51 -8.06 -2.65 3.20
C GLY A 51 -7.34 -2.64 4.52
N GLY A 52 -6.34 -3.50 4.66
CA GLY A 52 -5.22 -3.50 5.59
C GLY A 52 -5.48 -2.97 7.00
N ILE A 53 -6.23 -3.71 7.81
CA ILE A 53 -6.60 -3.27 9.17
C ILE A 53 -5.36 -3.20 10.05
N SER A 54 -5.07 -2.02 10.60
CA SER A 54 -3.93 -1.73 11.47
C SER A 54 -4.26 -0.57 12.43
N PRO A 55 -4.26 -0.81 13.77
CA PRO A 55 -4.04 -2.10 14.44
C PRO A 55 -5.08 -3.14 14.08
N ILE A 56 -4.74 -4.44 14.26
CA ILE A 56 -5.70 -5.54 14.10
C ILE A 56 -6.75 -5.39 15.21
N ASP A 57 -7.99 -5.09 14.82
CA ASP A 57 -9.07 -4.76 15.75
C ASP A 57 -10.39 -5.45 15.34
N PRO A 58 -10.83 -6.48 16.08
CA PRO A 58 -12.10 -7.15 15.86
C PRO A 58 -13.33 -6.21 15.99
N ASN A 59 -13.25 -5.18 16.86
CA ASN A 59 -14.37 -4.25 17.02
C ASN A 59 -14.57 -3.39 15.77
N PHE A 60 -13.49 -2.99 15.11
CA PHE A 60 -13.57 -2.30 13.82
C PHE A 60 -14.26 -3.17 12.76
N ILE A 61 -13.95 -4.47 12.72
CA ILE A 61 -14.60 -5.41 11.79
C ILE A 61 -16.09 -5.57 12.10
N GLN A 62 -16.45 -5.68 13.38
CA GLN A 62 -17.89 -5.73 13.79
C GLN A 62 -18.62 -4.43 13.40
N LEU A 63 -17.98 -3.27 13.59
CA LEU A 63 -18.54 -1.98 13.19
C LEU A 63 -18.76 -1.93 11.67
N MET A 64 -17.79 -2.38 10.86
CA MET A 64 -17.94 -2.47 9.41
C MET A 64 -19.06 -3.45 9.01
N GLY A 65 -19.25 -4.53 9.77
CA GLY A 65 -20.38 -5.44 9.60
C GLY A 65 -21.71 -4.74 9.85
N SER A 66 -21.81 -3.93 10.89
CA SER A 66 -23.04 -3.18 11.22
C SER A 66 -23.45 -2.14 10.16
N TYR A 67 -22.48 -1.67 9.36
CA TYR A 67 -22.69 -0.75 8.24
C TYR A 67 -22.93 -1.48 6.89
N GLY A 68 -22.92 -2.82 6.88
CA GLY A 68 -23.09 -3.62 5.66
C GLY A 68 -21.85 -3.66 4.76
N VAL A 69 -20.69 -3.14 5.22
CA VAL A 69 -19.45 -3.17 4.44
C VAL A 69 -18.99 -4.62 4.22
N LEU A 70 -19.13 -5.48 5.23
CA LEU A 70 -18.72 -6.89 5.10
C LEU A 70 -19.54 -7.64 4.06
N ASP A 71 -20.79 -7.25 3.80
CA ASP A 71 -21.60 -7.85 2.73
C ASP A 71 -21.13 -7.41 1.34
N ALA A 72 -20.50 -6.25 1.24
CA ALA A 72 -20.04 -5.67 -0.02
C ALA A 72 -18.62 -6.12 -0.42
N VAL A 73 -17.81 -6.63 0.52
CA VAL A 73 -16.43 -7.08 0.28
C VAL A 73 -16.32 -8.61 0.36
N ASP A 74 -15.28 -9.17 -0.26
CA ASP A 74 -15.04 -10.62 -0.29
C ASP A 74 -14.00 -11.05 0.73
N ILE A 75 -13.03 -10.19 1.05
CA ILE A 75 -11.81 -10.50 1.79
C ILE A 75 -11.55 -9.40 2.82
N ILE A 76 -11.02 -9.77 3.98
CA ILE A 76 -10.49 -8.85 4.98
C ILE A 76 -8.97 -8.92 4.93
N ALA A 77 -8.32 -7.77 4.79
CA ALA A 77 -6.86 -7.69 4.84
C ALA A 77 -6.37 -7.14 6.18
N LEU A 78 -5.26 -7.66 6.68
CA LEU A 78 -4.62 -7.26 7.92
C LEU A 78 -3.18 -6.84 7.68
N HIS A 79 -2.68 -5.91 8.51
CA HIS A 79 -1.28 -5.50 8.55
C HIS A 79 -0.68 -5.79 9.92
N GLY A 80 0.62 -6.12 9.95
CA GLY A 80 1.33 -6.30 11.20
C GLY A 80 2.85 -6.30 11.09
N PHE A 81 3.47 -5.62 12.05
CA PHE A 81 4.91 -5.40 12.13
C PHE A 81 5.41 -5.65 13.57
N PRO A 82 5.32 -6.90 14.06
CA PRO A 82 5.54 -7.22 15.47
C PRO A 82 6.99 -7.07 15.94
N LEU A 83 7.96 -6.94 15.04
CA LEU A 83 9.36 -6.70 15.38
C LEU A 83 9.73 -5.20 15.34
N ASP A 84 8.80 -4.33 14.92
CA ASP A 84 9.08 -2.92 14.71
C ASP A 84 8.22 -2.01 15.58
N TRP A 85 6.92 -1.86 15.30
CA TRP A 85 6.06 -0.90 16.00
C TRP A 85 4.78 -1.47 16.60
N ASN A 86 4.45 -2.74 16.32
CA ASN A 86 3.36 -3.38 17.05
C ASN A 86 3.81 -3.85 18.44
N HIS A 87 2.90 -3.77 19.42
CA HIS A 87 3.18 -4.13 20.81
C HIS A 87 2.90 -5.61 21.15
N TRP A 88 2.81 -6.47 20.14
CA TRP A 88 2.64 -7.91 20.29
C TRP A 88 3.79 -8.65 19.62
N LYS A 89 3.98 -9.93 19.98
CA LYS A 89 5.15 -10.71 19.56
C LYS A 89 4.87 -11.44 18.24
N ILE A 90 5.90 -11.65 17.41
CA ILE A 90 5.76 -12.28 16.10
C ILE A 90 5.04 -13.63 16.13
N HIS A 91 5.21 -14.42 17.20
CA HIS A 91 4.54 -15.73 17.32
C HIS A 91 3.05 -15.63 17.70
N GLU A 92 2.55 -14.45 18.01
CA GLU A 92 1.12 -14.19 18.25
C GLU A 92 0.33 -13.97 16.94
N TRP A 93 0.99 -14.05 15.77
CA TRP A 93 0.30 -13.93 14.49
C TRP A 93 -0.94 -14.85 14.35
N PRO A 94 -0.87 -16.17 14.69
CA PRO A 94 -2.05 -17.04 14.62
C PRO A 94 -3.21 -16.56 15.50
N GLU A 95 -2.91 -16.03 16.68
CA GLU A 95 -3.90 -15.48 17.61
C GLU A 95 -4.56 -14.22 17.01
N LYS A 96 -3.77 -13.34 16.40
CA LYS A 96 -4.29 -12.14 15.72
C LYS A 96 -5.22 -12.48 14.56
N VAL A 97 -4.90 -13.50 13.78
CA VAL A 97 -5.78 -14.02 12.73
C VAL A 97 -7.05 -14.64 13.35
N ALA A 98 -6.92 -15.39 14.45
CA ALA A 98 -8.04 -16.01 15.13
C ALA A 98 -9.01 -14.97 15.75
N GLU A 99 -8.50 -13.84 16.27
CA GLU A 99 -9.31 -12.72 16.76
C GLU A 99 -10.28 -12.22 15.67
N ILE A 100 -9.81 -12.05 14.43
CA ILE A 100 -10.66 -11.60 13.32
C ILE A 100 -11.62 -12.71 12.86
N ARG A 101 -11.17 -13.97 12.85
CA ARG A 101 -12.04 -15.12 12.54
C ARG A 101 -13.18 -15.31 13.55
N SER A 102 -13.00 -14.84 14.77
CA SER A 102 -14.06 -14.92 15.79
C SER A 102 -15.25 -13.99 15.48
N VAL A 103 -15.06 -12.98 14.65
CA VAL A 103 -16.07 -11.96 14.32
C VAL A 103 -16.46 -11.94 12.83
N SER A 104 -15.75 -12.69 11.97
CA SER A 104 -16.06 -12.77 10.54
C SER A 104 -15.59 -14.08 9.92
N ASN A 105 -16.42 -14.64 9.02
CA ASN A 105 -16.11 -15.84 8.23
C ASN A 105 -15.45 -15.52 6.88
N LYS A 106 -15.12 -14.26 6.60
CA LYS A 106 -14.47 -13.87 5.36
C LYS A 106 -13.03 -14.42 5.27
N PRO A 107 -12.55 -14.78 4.08
CA PRO A 107 -11.14 -15.05 3.86
C PRO A 107 -10.26 -13.91 4.39
N ILE A 108 -9.13 -14.26 4.98
CA ILE A 108 -8.17 -13.30 5.52
C ILE A 108 -6.90 -13.32 4.68
N TRP A 109 -6.48 -12.14 4.25
CA TRP A 109 -5.17 -11.90 3.66
C TRP A 109 -4.32 -11.05 4.60
N ILE A 110 -3.01 -11.31 4.62
CA ILE A 110 -2.05 -10.39 5.23
C ILE A 110 -1.48 -9.56 4.08
N SER A 111 -1.97 -8.35 3.94
CA SER A 111 -1.57 -7.48 2.83
C SER A 111 -0.32 -6.66 3.12
N GLU A 112 0.09 -6.57 4.39
CA GLU A 112 1.43 -6.15 4.81
C GLU A 112 1.86 -6.91 6.06
N ALA A 113 3.04 -7.51 5.97
CA ALA A 113 3.82 -7.98 7.10
C ALA A 113 5.28 -7.68 6.80
N GLY A 114 6.04 -7.29 7.79
CA GLY A 114 7.44 -6.92 7.56
C GLY A 114 8.28 -6.95 8.81
N ALA A 115 9.58 -6.81 8.61
CA ALA A 115 10.56 -6.55 9.64
C ALA A 115 11.67 -5.69 9.04
N SER A 116 12.10 -4.68 9.79
CA SER A 116 13.19 -3.80 9.40
C SER A 116 14.54 -4.50 9.57
N SER A 117 15.47 -4.20 8.67
CA SER A 117 16.89 -4.56 8.83
C SER A 117 17.70 -3.53 9.64
N PHE A 118 17.03 -2.55 10.24
CA PHE A 118 17.69 -1.52 11.05
C PHE A 118 18.43 -2.15 12.22
N GLY A 119 19.75 -1.96 12.24
CA GLY A 119 20.65 -2.54 13.24
C GLY A 119 21.25 -3.90 12.86
N ALA A 120 20.50 -4.82 12.23
CA ALA A 120 21.01 -6.10 11.76
C ALA A 120 20.10 -6.75 10.71
N GLU A 121 20.65 -7.19 9.59
CA GLU A 121 19.89 -7.85 8.53
C GLU A 121 19.33 -9.22 8.95
N GLU A 122 19.96 -9.89 9.90
CA GLU A 122 19.53 -11.16 10.46
C GLU A 122 18.16 -11.05 11.14
N ILE A 123 17.84 -9.89 11.71
CA ILE A 123 16.49 -9.63 12.28
C ILE A 123 15.44 -9.68 11.17
N GLN A 124 15.72 -9.06 10.02
CA GLN A 124 14.83 -9.12 8.88
C GLN A 124 14.67 -10.54 8.34
N VAL A 125 15.76 -11.31 8.25
CA VAL A 125 15.73 -12.73 7.85
C VAL A 125 14.86 -13.53 8.80
N PHE A 126 15.07 -13.38 10.11
CA PHE A 126 14.24 -14.05 11.12
C PHE A 126 12.76 -13.67 10.97
N GLY A 127 12.47 -12.37 10.86
CA GLY A 127 11.10 -11.88 10.68
C GLY A 127 10.43 -12.45 9.44
N LEU A 128 11.14 -12.47 8.31
CA LEU A 128 10.66 -12.99 7.03
C LEU A 128 10.31 -14.50 7.13
N GLN A 129 11.26 -15.30 7.63
CA GLN A 129 11.07 -16.73 7.73
C GLN A 129 9.97 -17.09 8.75
N LYS A 130 9.96 -16.41 9.90
CA LYS A 130 8.97 -16.66 10.95
C LYS A 130 7.55 -16.24 10.52
N THR A 131 7.42 -15.12 9.83
CA THR A 131 6.15 -14.70 9.26
C THR A 131 5.61 -15.72 8.24
N ALA A 132 6.46 -16.19 7.33
CA ALA A 132 6.07 -17.22 6.36
C ALA A 132 5.65 -18.53 7.05
N GLU A 133 6.43 -19.02 8.02
CA GLU A 133 6.13 -20.22 8.80
C GLU A 133 4.76 -20.16 9.48
N LEU A 134 4.45 -19.03 10.10
CA LEU A 134 3.24 -18.87 10.90
C LEU A 134 1.99 -18.59 10.07
N LEU A 135 2.14 -17.85 8.97
CA LEU A 135 0.98 -17.32 8.23
C LEU A 135 0.61 -18.12 6.99
N LEU A 136 1.58 -18.63 6.21
CA LEU A 136 1.26 -19.38 4.99
C LEU A 136 0.34 -20.59 5.20
N PRO A 137 0.40 -21.31 6.33
CA PRO A 137 -0.52 -22.42 6.58
C PRO A 137 -1.95 -22.01 6.93
N ILE A 138 -2.17 -20.76 7.35
CA ILE A 138 -3.43 -20.35 7.97
C ILE A 138 -4.18 -19.24 7.24
N VAL A 139 -3.55 -18.55 6.27
CA VAL A 139 -4.21 -17.53 5.46
C VAL A 139 -3.96 -17.79 3.98
N GLU A 140 -4.85 -17.27 3.11
CA GLU A 140 -4.74 -17.52 1.67
C GLU A 140 -3.60 -16.74 1.01
N ARG A 141 -3.22 -15.59 1.58
CA ARG A 141 -2.23 -14.69 0.99
C ARG A 141 -1.48 -13.89 2.03
N VAL A 142 -0.16 -13.77 1.83
CA VAL A 142 0.72 -12.94 2.65
C VAL A 142 1.61 -12.13 1.72
N HIS A 143 1.65 -10.79 1.91
CA HIS A 143 2.56 -9.91 1.20
C HIS A 143 3.58 -9.34 2.18
N TRP A 144 4.86 -9.46 1.81
CA TRP A 144 5.98 -8.87 2.57
C TRP A 144 6.16 -7.40 2.20
N TYR A 145 6.23 -6.54 3.18
CA TYR A 145 6.54 -5.13 3.05
C TYR A 145 8.02 -4.92 3.43
N SER A 146 8.92 -4.54 2.50
CA SER A 146 8.66 -4.16 1.11
C SER A 146 9.77 -4.67 0.18
N LEU A 147 9.69 -4.36 -1.11
CA LEU A 147 10.76 -4.68 -2.06
C LEU A 147 11.96 -3.77 -1.87
N PHE A 148 11.75 -2.45 -1.87
CA PHE A 148 12.81 -1.45 -1.77
C PHE A 148 12.80 -0.73 -0.42
N ASP A 149 14.00 -0.40 0.05
CA ASP A 149 14.15 0.60 1.09
C ASP A 149 13.56 1.95 0.65
N LEU A 150 13.10 2.72 1.62
CA LEU A 150 12.72 4.10 1.35
C LEU A 150 13.98 4.93 1.10
N PRO A 151 13.95 5.87 0.12
CA PRO A 151 15.08 6.74 -0.12
C PRO A 151 15.35 7.64 1.09
N ALA A 152 16.62 7.96 1.34
CA ALA A 152 17.03 8.81 2.46
C ALA A 152 16.34 10.21 2.43
N THR A 153 15.92 10.64 1.24
CA THR A 153 15.16 11.88 1.03
C THR A 153 13.67 11.76 1.31
N TRP A 154 13.17 10.54 1.58
CA TRP A 154 11.76 10.35 1.89
C TRP A 154 11.39 11.03 3.21
N THR A 155 10.28 11.72 3.21
CA THR A 155 9.69 12.30 4.42
C THR A 155 8.27 11.80 4.56
N ALA A 156 7.90 11.42 5.77
CA ALA A 156 6.53 11.02 6.05
C ALA A 156 5.59 12.18 5.71
N THR A 157 4.65 11.91 4.80
CA THR A 157 3.65 12.89 4.35
C THR A 157 2.34 12.76 5.12
N THR A 158 2.28 11.85 6.09
CA THR A 158 1.10 11.62 6.93
C THR A 158 0.78 12.82 7.79
N ARG A 159 -0.50 13.17 7.91
CA ARG A 159 -0.98 14.28 8.76
C ARG A 159 -0.68 14.02 10.24
N HIS A 160 -0.72 12.77 10.64
CA HIS A 160 -0.42 12.30 11.99
C HIS A 160 0.77 11.35 11.94
N LYS A 161 1.70 11.50 12.86
CA LYS A 161 2.85 10.60 12.94
C LYS A 161 2.40 9.18 13.30
N GLU A 162 2.83 8.22 12.53
CA GLU A 162 2.58 6.79 12.79
C GLU A 162 3.51 6.24 13.86
N SER A 163 4.74 6.73 13.88
CA SER A 163 5.79 6.24 14.76
C SER A 163 6.76 7.35 15.15
N GLU A 164 7.42 7.19 16.28
CA GLU A 164 8.43 8.11 16.80
C GLU A 164 9.71 7.35 17.18
N GLY A 165 10.81 8.09 17.34
CA GLY A 165 12.09 7.53 17.75
C GLY A 165 12.63 6.50 16.78
N SER A 166 13.12 5.37 17.29
CA SER A 166 13.71 4.31 16.48
C SER A 166 12.71 3.66 15.52
N ALA A 167 11.42 3.64 15.85
CA ALA A 167 10.38 3.08 14.98
C ALA A 167 10.24 3.88 13.69
N TYR A 168 10.39 5.21 13.74
CA TYR A 168 10.43 6.06 12.56
C TYR A 168 11.60 5.71 11.64
N TYR A 169 12.81 5.57 12.19
CA TYR A 169 14.00 5.22 11.40
C TYR A 169 13.93 3.81 10.83
N ARG A 170 13.32 2.86 11.52
CA ARG A 170 13.14 1.49 11.04
C ARG A 170 12.37 1.43 9.74
N HIS A 171 11.45 2.35 9.49
CA HIS A 171 10.65 2.41 8.27
C HIS A 171 11.52 2.53 7.01
N TYR A 172 12.66 3.20 7.08
CA TYR A 172 13.58 3.33 5.94
C TYR A 172 14.24 2.02 5.51
N TYR A 173 14.27 1.00 6.36
CA TYR A 173 15.01 -0.24 6.16
C TYR A 173 14.12 -1.48 6.02
N MET A 174 12.88 -1.32 5.56
CA MET A 174 11.93 -2.42 5.39
C MET A 174 12.14 -3.21 4.09
N GLY A 175 12.84 -2.64 3.11
CA GLY A 175 13.08 -3.27 1.80
C GLY A 175 13.95 -4.53 1.87
N LEU A 176 13.74 -5.43 0.91
CA LEU A 176 14.66 -6.55 0.62
C LEU A 176 15.86 -6.08 -0.21
N VAL A 177 15.71 -4.95 -0.88
CA VAL A 177 16.71 -4.33 -1.75
C VAL A 177 16.96 -2.92 -1.22
N ARG A 178 18.25 -2.53 -1.13
CA ARG A 178 18.66 -1.20 -0.69
C ARG A 178 18.36 -0.15 -1.75
N GLU A 179 18.45 1.11 -1.37
CA GLU A 179 18.26 2.25 -2.27
C GLU A 179 19.20 2.21 -3.49
N ASP A 180 20.42 1.73 -3.31
CA ASP A 180 21.42 1.55 -4.37
C ASP A 180 21.19 0.33 -5.28
N GLY A 181 20.11 -0.40 -5.10
CA GLY A 181 19.76 -1.60 -5.87
C GLY A 181 20.44 -2.88 -5.39
N THR A 182 21.27 -2.85 -4.35
CA THR A 182 21.92 -4.05 -3.82
C THR A 182 20.98 -4.86 -2.93
N PRO A 183 20.97 -6.22 -3.05
CA PRO A 183 20.12 -7.06 -2.22
C PRO A 183 20.63 -7.11 -0.78
N LYS A 184 19.69 -7.21 0.15
CA LYS A 184 19.96 -7.58 1.54
C LYS A 184 19.96 -9.10 1.71
N LEU A 185 20.44 -9.56 2.86
CA LEU A 185 20.51 -10.98 3.20
C LEU A 185 19.13 -11.66 3.06
N ALA A 186 18.06 -10.97 3.46
CA ALA A 186 16.68 -11.48 3.38
C ALA A 186 16.22 -11.77 1.95
N ALA A 187 16.70 -11.02 0.94
CA ALA A 187 16.35 -11.28 -0.46
C ALA A 187 16.77 -12.69 -0.91
N SER A 188 17.97 -13.16 -0.50
CA SER A 188 18.46 -14.50 -0.81
C SER A 188 17.71 -15.62 -0.06
N ARG A 189 16.89 -15.29 0.91
CA ARG A 189 16.11 -16.18 1.76
C ARG A 189 14.61 -16.04 1.57
N PHE A 190 14.18 -15.35 0.50
CA PHE A 190 12.76 -15.07 0.26
C PHE A 190 11.97 -16.38 0.08
N PRO A 191 10.96 -16.66 0.93
CA PRO A 191 10.21 -17.90 0.90
C PRO A 191 9.27 -17.97 -0.30
N GLN A 192 9.14 -19.13 -0.91
CA GLN A 192 8.10 -19.38 -1.91
C GLN A 192 6.71 -19.24 -1.28
N GLY A 193 5.77 -18.71 -2.06
CA GLY A 193 4.39 -18.51 -1.62
C GLY A 193 4.12 -17.15 -0.99
N LEU A 194 5.14 -16.41 -0.57
CA LEU A 194 4.97 -15.01 -0.21
C LEU A 194 4.80 -14.13 -1.45
N GLY A 195 3.91 -13.15 -1.35
CA GLY A 195 3.86 -12.00 -2.24
C GLY A 195 4.73 -10.85 -1.72
N ILE A 196 4.80 -9.80 -2.51
CA ILE A 196 5.43 -8.52 -2.15
C ILE A 196 4.38 -7.42 -2.08
N CYS A 197 4.48 -6.57 -1.07
CA CYS A 197 3.85 -5.26 -1.04
C CYS A 197 4.89 -4.22 -1.42
N GLN A 198 4.68 -3.52 -2.54
CA GLN A 198 5.50 -2.40 -2.96
C GLN A 198 4.63 -1.29 -3.51
N TRP A 199 4.62 -0.16 -2.86
CA TRP A 199 4.04 1.05 -3.41
C TRP A 199 5.02 1.67 -4.39
N LEU A 200 4.63 1.77 -5.65
CA LEU A 200 5.37 2.50 -6.68
C LEU A 200 4.80 3.92 -6.74
N HIS A 201 5.60 4.87 -6.30
CA HIS A 201 5.19 6.27 -6.30
C HIS A 201 4.94 6.79 -7.73
N PHE A 202 4.28 7.94 -7.82
CA PHE A 202 4.02 8.56 -9.13
C PHE A 202 5.34 8.84 -9.87
N GLU A 203 5.47 8.27 -11.09
CA GLU A 203 6.67 8.34 -11.92
C GLU A 203 7.92 7.75 -11.25
N ASP A 204 7.74 6.70 -10.42
CA ASP A 204 8.87 6.04 -9.73
C ASP A 204 9.87 5.49 -10.76
N PRO A 205 11.12 5.98 -10.76
CA PRO A 205 12.15 5.53 -11.71
C PRO A 205 12.56 4.07 -11.51
N ARG A 206 12.22 3.47 -10.35
CA ARG A 206 12.56 2.09 -10.01
C ARG A 206 11.56 1.06 -10.55
N LEU A 207 10.54 1.46 -11.32
CA LEU A 207 9.52 0.52 -11.81
C LEU A 207 10.13 -0.67 -12.54
N ASP A 208 10.99 -0.43 -13.52
CA ASP A 208 11.56 -1.50 -14.34
C ASP A 208 12.51 -2.39 -13.53
N CYS A 209 13.33 -1.79 -12.66
CA CYS A 209 14.18 -2.50 -11.70
C CYS A 209 13.34 -3.33 -10.71
N GLY A 210 12.21 -2.79 -10.27
CA GLY A 210 11.26 -3.50 -9.41
C GLY A 210 10.70 -4.75 -10.07
N VAL A 211 10.30 -4.66 -11.33
CA VAL A 211 9.82 -5.81 -12.11
C VAL A 211 10.90 -6.90 -12.19
N GLU A 212 12.15 -6.51 -12.46
CA GLU A 212 13.26 -7.47 -12.51
C GLU A 212 13.50 -8.16 -11.15
N TRP A 213 13.47 -7.41 -10.05
CA TRP A 213 13.60 -8.00 -8.71
C TRP A 213 12.44 -8.91 -8.36
N LEU A 214 11.20 -8.56 -8.68
CA LEU A 214 10.04 -9.43 -8.46
C LEU A 214 10.19 -10.76 -9.20
N ARG A 215 10.69 -10.75 -10.43
CA ARG A 215 11.00 -11.97 -11.21
C ARG A 215 12.11 -12.78 -10.55
N ARG A 216 13.23 -12.16 -10.14
CA ARG A 216 14.35 -12.82 -9.47
C ARG A 216 13.94 -13.49 -8.15
N LEU A 217 13.03 -12.87 -7.40
CA LEU A 217 12.49 -13.42 -6.16
C LEU A 217 11.42 -14.50 -6.41
N GLY A 218 11.01 -14.75 -7.66
CA GLY A 218 9.94 -15.69 -7.98
C GLY A 218 8.56 -15.27 -7.46
N VAL A 219 8.33 -13.97 -7.32
CA VAL A 219 7.07 -13.41 -6.81
C VAL A 219 5.95 -13.70 -7.79
N ARG A 220 4.86 -14.26 -7.29
CA ARG A 220 3.60 -14.42 -8.02
C ARG A 220 2.60 -13.32 -7.65
N TYR A 221 2.52 -12.99 -6.38
CA TYR A 221 1.53 -12.10 -5.81
C TYR A 221 2.13 -10.74 -5.48
N LEU A 222 1.57 -9.69 -6.06
CA LEU A 222 2.00 -8.32 -5.82
C LEU A 222 0.85 -7.50 -5.24
N ARG A 223 1.13 -6.76 -4.18
CA ARG A 223 0.26 -5.66 -3.76
C ARG A 223 0.94 -4.34 -4.10
N THR A 224 0.26 -3.52 -4.86
CA THR A 224 0.63 -2.14 -5.17
C THR A 224 -0.59 -1.24 -5.12
N GLY A 225 -0.50 -0.01 -5.59
CA GLY A 225 -1.63 0.88 -5.55
C GLY A 225 -1.66 1.94 -6.63
N ILE A 226 -2.84 2.55 -6.76
CA ILE A 226 -3.09 3.77 -7.51
C ILE A 226 -3.65 4.80 -6.55
N SER A 227 -2.92 5.92 -6.40
CA SER A 227 -3.37 7.05 -5.60
C SER A 227 -4.48 7.81 -6.32
N TRP A 228 -5.65 7.95 -5.65
CA TRP A 228 -6.73 8.79 -6.16
C TRP A 228 -6.30 10.26 -6.26
N ALA A 229 -5.53 10.74 -5.27
CA ALA A 229 -4.97 12.09 -5.31
C ALA A 229 -4.05 12.31 -6.52
N ASP A 230 -3.21 11.31 -6.85
CA ASP A 230 -2.32 11.41 -8.00
C ASP A 230 -3.05 11.31 -9.35
N SER A 231 -4.28 10.78 -9.40
CA SER A 231 -5.05 10.71 -10.65
C SER A 231 -5.37 12.08 -11.27
N PHE A 232 -5.25 13.14 -10.48
CA PHE A 232 -5.42 14.54 -10.93
C PHE A 232 -4.12 15.21 -11.38
N ARG A 233 -2.99 14.52 -11.29
CA ARG A 233 -1.69 15.04 -11.76
C ARG A 233 -1.59 15.02 -13.29
N PRO A 234 -0.83 15.93 -13.89
CA PRO A 234 -0.49 15.81 -15.31
C PRO A 234 0.11 14.44 -15.62
N ASN A 235 -0.25 13.83 -16.74
CA ASN A 235 0.21 12.50 -17.19
C ASN A 235 -0.15 11.32 -16.29
N ALA A 236 -1.02 11.49 -15.29
CA ALA A 236 -1.37 10.43 -14.34
C ALA A 236 -1.82 9.14 -15.03
N GLN A 237 -2.71 9.25 -16.02
CA GLN A 237 -3.20 8.08 -16.75
C GLN A 237 -2.06 7.36 -17.50
N ALA A 238 -1.15 8.08 -18.15
CA ALA A 238 -0.03 7.49 -18.87
C ALA A 238 0.93 6.78 -17.92
N TRP A 239 1.17 7.35 -16.73
CA TRP A 239 1.95 6.68 -15.69
C TRP A 239 1.28 5.41 -15.19
N PHE A 240 0.01 5.45 -14.84
CA PHE A 240 -0.71 4.26 -14.36
C PHE A 240 -0.79 3.16 -15.43
N ASP A 241 -0.97 3.54 -16.70
CA ASP A 241 -0.94 2.59 -17.82
C ASP A 241 0.43 1.90 -17.94
N ARG A 242 1.52 2.66 -17.83
CA ARG A 242 2.87 2.13 -17.81
C ARG A 242 3.09 1.19 -16.63
N GLN A 243 2.72 1.62 -15.41
CA GLN A 243 2.83 0.82 -14.20
C GLN A 243 2.08 -0.50 -14.34
N MET A 244 0.80 -0.46 -14.71
CA MET A 244 -0.04 -1.65 -14.80
C MET A 244 0.38 -2.57 -15.95
N SER A 245 0.90 -2.02 -17.04
CA SER A 245 1.47 -2.82 -18.13
C SER A 245 2.76 -3.53 -17.72
N ALA A 246 3.65 -2.85 -17.02
CA ALA A 246 4.90 -3.45 -16.53
C ALA A 246 4.66 -4.59 -15.52
N LEU A 247 3.55 -4.51 -14.77
CA LEU A 247 3.19 -5.45 -13.71
C LEU A 247 2.19 -6.54 -14.18
N GLU A 248 1.87 -6.63 -15.46
CA GLU A 248 0.77 -7.50 -15.94
C GLU A 248 0.98 -8.99 -15.72
N GLU A 249 2.22 -9.44 -15.57
CA GLU A 249 2.56 -10.85 -15.33
C GLU A 249 2.27 -11.31 -13.90
N PHE A 250 2.16 -10.35 -12.93
CA PHE A 250 1.90 -10.65 -11.53
C PHE A 250 0.39 -10.67 -11.25
N GLU A 251 -0.04 -11.53 -10.32
CA GLU A 251 -1.37 -11.48 -9.74
C GLU A 251 -1.43 -10.31 -8.75
N THR A 252 -2.02 -9.21 -9.20
CA THR A 252 -1.92 -7.93 -8.49
C THR A 252 -3.16 -7.64 -7.65
N THR A 253 -2.95 -7.35 -6.37
CA THR A 253 -3.91 -6.66 -5.50
C THR A 253 -3.69 -5.16 -5.63
N LEU A 254 -4.67 -4.46 -6.23
CA LEU A 254 -4.58 -3.04 -6.50
C LEU A 254 -5.26 -2.23 -5.39
N THR A 255 -4.47 -1.54 -4.57
CA THR A 255 -4.99 -0.66 -3.52
C THR A 255 -5.41 0.68 -4.12
N LEU A 256 -6.62 1.11 -3.81
CA LEU A 256 -7.16 2.42 -4.16
C LEU A 256 -7.31 3.25 -2.88
N CYS A 257 -6.61 4.37 -2.78
CA CYS A 257 -6.64 5.23 -1.59
C CYS A 257 -6.17 6.66 -1.88
N PHE A 258 -6.14 7.48 -0.84
CA PHE A 258 -5.67 8.86 -0.80
C PHE A 258 -6.61 9.86 -1.46
N THR A 259 -7.36 10.58 -0.63
CA THR A 259 -8.30 11.60 -1.08
C THR A 259 -7.57 12.79 -1.71
N PRO A 260 -7.97 13.25 -2.91
CA PRO A 260 -7.50 14.53 -3.43
C PRO A 260 -7.90 15.68 -2.50
N GLU A 261 -7.00 16.63 -2.26
CA GLU A 261 -7.23 17.72 -1.31
C GLU A 261 -8.52 18.49 -1.55
N HIS A 262 -8.87 18.73 -2.81
CA HIS A 262 -10.07 19.48 -3.19
C HIS A 262 -11.39 18.69 -3.01
N LEU A 263 -11.30 17.36 -2.92
CA LEU A 263 -12.44 16.46 -2.69
C LEU A 263 -12.58 16.03 -1.23
N GLY A 264 -11.57 16.29 -0.40
CA GLY A 264 -11.59 15.97 1.03
C GLY A 264 -12.39 16.99 1.86
N LEU A 265 -12.89 16.56 3.01
CA LEU A 265 -13.48 17.47 4.02
C LEU A 265 -12.44 18.46 4.54
N VAL A 266 -11.18 18.04 4.60
CA VAL A 266 -10.01 18.91 4.83
C VAL A 266 -8.98 18.66 3.74
N PRO A 267 -8.10 19.63 3.42
CA PRO A 267 -7.13 19.50 2.34
C PRO A 267 -5.95 18.61 2.71
N HIS A 268 -6.22 17.31 2.83
CA HIS A 268 -5.22 16.29 3.15
C HIS A 268 -5.66 14.93 2.63
N TYR A 269 -4.73 14.10 2.15
CA TYR A 269 -5.01 12.81 1.52
C TYR A 269 -5.62 11.75 2.49
N ALA A 270 -5.43 11.87 3.80
CA ALA A 270 -6.10 11.00 4.79
C ALA A 270 -7.50 11.50 5.16
N SER A 271 -7.97 12.60 4.57
CA SER A 271 -9.31 13.14 4.81
C SER A 271 -10.39 12.21 4.27
N PRO A 272 -11.51 12.00 4.98
CA PRO A 272 -12.72 11.50 4.37
C PRO A 272 -13.11 12.37 3.15
N PRO A 273 -13.63 11.79 2.05
CA PRO A 273 -14.12 12.56 0.93
C PRO A 273 -15.43 13.27 1.30
N LYS A 274 -15.71 14.39 0.61
CA LYS A 274 -16.99 15.13 0.75
C LYS A 274 -18.18 14.28 0.31
N HIS A 275 -18.00 13.48 -0.73
CA HIS A 275 -19.02 12.60 -1.28
C HIS A 275 -18.42 11.20 -1.55
N ALA A 276 -19.09 10.18 -1.06
CA ALA A 276 -18.70 8.78 -1.26
C ALA A 276 -18.64 8.39 -2.75
N GLU A 277 -19.52 8.98 -3.55
CA GLU A 277 -19.65 8.73 -4.98
C GLU A 277 -18.42 9.14 -5.78
N ASP A 278 -17.66 10.15 -5.34
CA ASP A 278 -16.44 10.58 -6.03
C ASP A 278 -15.38 9.48 -6.00
N PHE A 279 -15.19 8.83 -4.83
CA PHE A 279 -14.30 7.67 -4.72
C PHE A 279 -14.85 6.45 -5.47
N ALA A 280 -16.16 6.24 -5.45
CA ALA A 280 -16.81 5.17 -6.19
C ALA A 280 -16.60 5.29 -7.71
N GLN A 281 -16.64 6.52 -8.25
CA GLN A 281 -16.34 6.80 -9.66
C GLN A 281 -14.88 6.49 -9.99
N PHE A 282 -13.94 6.89 -9.12
CA PHE A 282 -12.53 6.57 -9.28
C PHE A 282 -12.29 5.05 -9.25
N ALA A 283 -12.90 4.33 -8.30
CA ALA A 283 -12.80 2.87 -8.21
C ALA A 283 -13.39 2.19 -9.46
N ARG A 284 -14.53 2.66 -9.94
CA ARG A 284 -15.15 2.20 -11.19
C ARG A 284 -14.21 2.39 -12.39
N TRP A 285 -13.60 3.57 -12.52
CA TRP A 285 -12.64 3.86 -13.57
C TRP A 285 -11.42 2.94 -13.50
N ALA A 286 -10.82 2.78 -12.33
CA ALA A 286 -9.64 1.95 -12.15
C ALA A 286 -9.91 0.48 -12.53
N VAL A 287 -11.04 -0.08 -12.08
CA VAL A 287 -11.43 -1.46 -12.41
C VAL A 287 -11.81 -1.60 -13.88
N GLY A 288 -12.54 -0.67 -14.45
CA GLY A 288 -12.88 -0.66 -15.87
C GLY A 288 -11.66 -0.64 -16.79
N ARG A 289 -10.58 0.02 -16.34
CA ARG A 289 -9.35 0.14 -17.12
C ARG A 289 -8.35 -1.00 -16.89
N TYR A 290 -8.18 -1.42 -15.65
CA TYR A 290 -7.11 -2.35 -15.26
C TYR A 290 -7.61 -3.71 -14.76
N GLY A 291 -8.85 -3.79 -14.31
CA GLY A 291 -9.44 -4.99 -13.72
C GLY A 291 -10.19 -5.90 -14.71
N MET A 292 -10.25 -5.53 -15.98
CA MET A 292 -10.89 -6.37 -16.99
C MET A 292 -9.90 -7.42 -17.54
N PRO A 293 -10.33 -8.68 -17.73
CA PRO A 293 -9.49 -9.67 -18.38
C PRO A 293 -9.14 -9.18 -19.79
N LYS A 294 -7.84 -9.03 -20.06
CA LYS A 294 -7.40 -8.75 -21.45
C LYS A 294 -7.78 -9.95 -22.33
N PRO A 295 -8.33 -9.72 -23.53
CA PRO A 295 -8.51 -10.80 -24.50
C PRO A 295 -7.12 -11.42 -24.74
N LYS A 296 -7.02 -12.76 -24.60
CA LYS A 296 -5.78 -13.47 -24.88
C LYS A 296 -5.42 -13.24 -26.34
N CYS A 297 -4.51 -12.31 -26.59
CA CYS A 297 -3.93 -12.15 -27.93
C CYS A 297 -2.97 -13.33 -28.13
N SER A 298 -3.33 -14.27 -28.98
CA SER A 298 -2.46 -15.36 -29.39
C SER A 298 -1.41 -14.80 -30.36
N THR A 299 -0.33 -14.24 -29.83
CA THR A 299 0.85 -13.88 -30.61
C THR A 299 2.08 -14.40 -29.91
N THR A 300 2.57 -15.51 -30.37
CA THR A 300 3.91 -16.00 -30.08
C THR A 300 4.90 -15.04 -30.72
N ILE A 301 5.46 -14.12 -29.94
CA ILE A 301 6.61 -13.32 -30.36
C ILE A 301 7.85 -13.96 -29.77
N ALA A 302 8.74 -14.42 -30.66
CA ALA A 302 10.03 -14.98 -30.32
C ALA A 302 10.86 -13.98 -29.50
N ALA A 303 11.39 -14.45 -28.37
CA ALA A 303 12.28 -13.70 -27.50
C ALA A 303 13.59 -13.44 -28.24
N THR A 304 13.92 -12.19 -28.55
CA THR A 304 15.27 -11.77 -28.85
C THR A 304 15.97 -11.40 -27.53
N ALA A 305 17.00 -12.18 -27.22
CA ALA A 305 17.90 -11.90 -26.11
C ALA A 305 18.69 -10.60 -26.38
N GLY A 306 18.79 -9.74 -25.37
CA GLY A 306 19.71 -8.61 -25.44
C GLY A 306 19.51 -7.56 -24.35
N SER A 307 20.45 -7.58 -23.48
CA SER A 307 21.12 -6.50 -22.71
C SER A 307 21.06 -6.62 -21.20
N ASN A 308 22.23 -6.95 -20.65
CA ASN A 308 22.57 -6.76 -19.24
C ASN A 308 22.61 -5.25 -18.94
N GLY A 309 21.56 -4.73 -18.37
CA GLY A 309 21.53 -3.39 -17.79
C GLY A 309 21.79 -3.49 -16.29
N ASN A 310 22.93 -3.00 -15.85
CA ASN A 310 23.21 -2.74 -14.43
C ASN A 310 22.23 -1.67 -13.92
N CYS A 311 21.62 -1.88 -12.77
CA CYS A 311 20.77 -0.91 -12.07
C CYS A 311 21.55 0.27 -11.44
N SER A 312 22.78 0.50 -11.83
CA SER A 312 23.57 1.63 -11.39
C SER A 312 23.59 2.71 -12.48
N ASP A 313 23.15 3.88 -12.10
CA ASP A 313 23.25 5.22 -12.70
C ASP A 313 21.93 5.82 -13.17
N GLY A 314 21.30 6.47 -12.22
CA GLY A 314 20.20 7.41 -12.42
C GLY A 314 20.10 8.35 -11.23
N GLN A 315 21.18 9.14 -10.99
CA GLN A 315 21.06 10.31 -10.12
C GLN A 315 20.20 11.36 -10.84
N HIS A 316 18.89 11.29 -10.63
CA HIS A 316 18.02 12.41 -10.91
C HIS A 316 17.55 13.04 -9.60
N GLU A 317 18.01 14.26 -9.36
CA GLU A 317 17.56 15.12 -8.28
C GLU A 317 16.03 15.23 -8.27
N TYR A 318 15.44 14.80 -7.18
CA TYR A 318 14.04 15.00 -6.88
C TYR A 318 13.84 16.48 -6.53
N ARG A 319 13.56 17.33 -7.54
CA ARG A 319 13.16 18.72 -7.31
C ARG A 319 11.70 18.74 -6.87
N SER A 320 11.50 18.88 -5.56
CA SER A 320 10.24 19.34 -5.00
C SER A 320 9.95 20.74 -5.55
N GLY A 321 8.84 20.89 -6.27
CA GLY A 321 8.39 22.16 -6.80
C GLY A 321 7.86 23.06 -5.69
N GLU A 322 8.74 23.77 -4.99
CA GLU A 322 8.35 24.89 -4.15
C GLU A 322 8.00 26.10 -5.02
N ARG A 323 6.74 26.44 -5.08
CA ARG A 323 6.30 27.79 -5.50
C ARG A 323 6.62 28.76 -4.37
N ARG A 324 7.70 29.51 -4.53
CA ARG A 324 7.96 30.72 -3.71
C ARG A 324 6.93 31.79 -4.05
N THR A 325 5.97 31.98 -3.18
CA THR A 325 5.24 33.25 -3.10
C THR A 325 6.11 34.23 -2.31
N LYS A 326 6.62 35.27 -2.99
CA LYS A 326 7.26 36.41 -2.34
C LYS A 326 6.19 37.19 -1.56
N SER A 327 6.22 37.10 -0.24
CA SER A 327 5.58 38.05 0.65
C SER A 327 6.68 38.92 1.28
N SER A 328 6.68 40.19 0.92
CA SER A 328 7.49 41.23 1.56
C SER A 328 6.81 41.61 2.88
N ALA A 329 7.44 41.29 3.99
CA ALA A 329 7.13 41.89 5.29
C ALA A 329 8.41 42.40 5.93
N ALA A 330 8.40 43.67 6.29
CA ALA A 330 9.46 44.42 6.95
C ALA A 330 9.70 43.89 8.39
N PRO A 331 10.89 44.09 8.97
CA PRO A 331 11.20 43.63 10.31
C PRO A 331 10.52 44.52 11.38
N VAL A 332 9.89 43.86 12.35
CA VAL A 332 9.44 44.49 13.58
C VAL A 332 10.53 44.28 14.62
N GLU A 333 11.11 45.36 15.10
CA GLU A 333 11.97 45.41 16.28
C GLU A 333 11.16 45.02 17.54
N VAL A 334 11.64 44.04 18.29
CA VAL A 334 11.17 43.74 19.62
C VAL A 334 12.20 44.27 20.62
N GLY A 335 11.81 45.36 21.31
CA GLY A 335 12.51 45.88 22.45
C GLY A 335 12.42 44.91 23.63
N ALA A 336 13.57 44.75 24.32
CA ALA A 336 13.68 44.10 25.61
C ALA A 336 13.21 45.08 26.73
N GLU A 337 12.35 44.60 27.63
CA GLU A 337 12.27 45.11 29.02
C GLU A 337 11.64 44.05 29.93
N GLU A 338 12.44 43.73 30.98
CA GLU A 338 12.20 43.08 32.29
C GLU A 338 11.60 41.67 32.33
#